data_22867ea806221e2d106d19877d4c1471
#
_entry.id   22867ea806221e2d106d19877d4c1471
#
_cell.length_a   1.000
_cell.length_b   1.000
_cell.length_c   1.000
_cell.angle_alpha   90.00
_cell.angle_beta   90.00
_cell.angle_gamma   90.00
#
_symmetry.space_group_name_H-M   'P 1'
#
loop_
_entity.id
_entity.type
_entity.pdbx_description
1 polymer ?
#
loop_
_entity_poly.entity_id
_entity_poly.type
_entity_poly.pdbx_seq_one_letter_code
_entity_poly.pdbx_strand_id
1 'polypeptide(L)'
;MTSAPPNSILAAATPPATVAALITRLHPVACGHELIRVGSAHDGGYLIPDDLGGIAMCFSPGVSTNADFETDLFRRSGIPSALADGSVDGPPPGAVFHSFEKRFLGSSTNRGFMRLEDWVTRHCPDGLPGDLLLQMDIEGSEYAVLIDTPATVLRRFRIMVIEFHSLEWLFSTFGCMLMSAIFDKLLADFVVCHLHPNNYAPTQRRGTLEIPTVMEFTFLRRDRVRPGDPQPMIPHPLDAPCRPDKPELPLPPCWQPVAPAP
;
A
#
# COMPACT_ATOMS: atom_id res chain seq x y z
N MET A 1 5.43 -21.29 26.20
CA MET A 1 5.92 -20.88 24.87
C MET A 1 7.33 -21.42 24.71
N THR A 2 7.54 -22.45 23.91
CA THR A 2 8.87 -22.99 23.62
C THR A 2 9.58 -22.00 22.68
N SER A 3 10.70 -21.42 23.13
CA SER A 3 11.55 -20.59 22.26
C SER A 3 12.02 -21.42 21.06
N ALA A 4 11.99 -20.84 19.86
CA ALA A 4 12.55 -21.49 18.68
C ALA A 4 14.04 -21.83 18.92
N PRO A 5 14.54 -22.94 18.37
CA PRO A 5 15.95 -23.31 18.54
C PRO A 5 16.85 -22.18 17.99
N PRO A 6 18.04 -21.93 18.58
CA PRO A 6 18.89 -20.78 18.28
C PRO A 6 19.38 -20.69 16.81
N ASN A 7 19.29 -21.76 16.04
CA ASN A 7 19.63 -21.81 14.61
C ASN A 7 18.39 -21.87 13.70
N SER A 8 17.20 -21.57 14.22
CA SER A 8 15.99 -21.51 13.42
C SER A 8 15.96 -20.23 12.57
N ILE A 9 15.55 -20.33 11.31
CA ILE A 9 15.30 -19.17 10.43
C ILE A 9 14.34 -18.16 11.06
N LEU A 10 13.43 -18.62 11.92
CA LEU A 10 12.48 -17.76 12.64
C LEU A 10 13.15 -16.91 13.73
N ALA A 11 14.29 -17.37 14.27
CA ALA A 11 15.05 -16.65 15.30
C ALA A 11 16.25 -15.88 14.72
N ALA A 12 16.62 -16.13 13.48
CA ALA A 12 17.75 -15.48 12.83
C ALA A 12 17.44 -14.02 12.48
N ALA A 13 18.41 -13.14 12.75
CA ALA A 13 18.33 -11.74 12.33
C ALA A 13 18.77 -11.59 10.86
N THR A 14 18.10 -10.72 10.13
CA THR A 14 18.53 -10.35 8.77
C THR A 14 19.81 -9.51 8.84
N PRO A 15 20.81 -9.79 7.99
CA PRO A 15 21.96 -8.91 7.85
C PRO A 15 21.52 -7.47 7.46
N PRO A 16 22.06 -6.42 8.10
CA PRO A 16 21.67 -5.03 7.79
C PRO A 16 21.81 -4.66 6.30
N ALA A 17 22.86 -5.16 5.65
CA ALA A 17 23.07 -4.92 4.21
C ALA A 17 21.93 -5.50 3.34
N THR A 18 21.35 -6.64 3.71
CA THR A 18 20.22 -7.25 3.00
C THR A 18 18.96 -6.38 3.15
N VAL A 19 18.69 -5.91 4.37
CA VAL A 19 17.56 -5.00 4.62
C VAL A 19 17.75 -3.69 3.85
N ALA A 20 18.95 -3.09 3.91
CA ALA A 20 19.25 -1.86 3.20
C ALA A 20 19.08 -2.01 1.68
N ALA A 21 19.54 -3.14 1.11
CA ALA A 21 19.39 -3.42 -0.32
C ALA A 21 17.93 -3.52 -0.76
N LEU A 22 17.07 -4.13 0.06
CA LEU A 22 15.63 -4.16 -0.21
C LEU A 22 15.01 -2.77 -0.13
N ILE A 23 15.30 -2.02 0.93
CA ILE A 23 14.79 -0.66 1.13
C ILE A 23 15.19 0.25 -0.05
N THR A 24 16.45 0.17 -0.51
CA THR A 24 16.93 0.94 -1.67
C THR A 24 16.10 0.70 -2.93
N ARG A 25 15.62 -0.51 -3.15
CA ARG A 25 14.77 -0.85 -4.30
C ARG A 25 13.34 -0.31 -4.18
N LEU A 26 12.94 0.06 -2.97
CA LEU A 26 11.63 0.64 -2.64
C LEU A 26 11.68 2.17 -2.56
N HIS A 27 12.83 2.79 -2.83
CA HIS A 27 12.91 4.25 -2.87
C HIS A 27 11.93 4.81 -3.89
N PRO A 28 11.19 5.87 -3.56
CA PRO A 28 10.31 6.54 -4.50
C PRO A 28 11.07 7.05 -5.71
N VAL A 29 10.45 6.92 -6.87
CA VAL A 29 10.96 7.45 -8.14
C VAL A 29 10.00 8.47 -8.72
N ALA A 30 10.52 9.38 -9.55
CA ALA A 30 9.69 10.27 -10.34
C ALA A 30 8.76 9.46 -11.24
N CYS A 31 7.47 9.66 -11.14
CA CYS A 31 6.47 8.90 -11.88
C CYS A 31 5.88 9.66 -13.08
N GLY A 32 6.18 10.97 -13.21
CA GLY A 32 5.69 11.79 -14.31
C GLY A 32 4.29 12.33 -14.15
N HIS A 33 3.74 12.22 -12.96
CA HIS A 33 2.44 12.74 -12.59
C HIS A 33 2.55 13.54 -11.31
N GLU A 34 1.79 14.61 -11.19
CA GLU A 34 1.58 15.26 -9.91
C GLU A 34 0.91 14.27 -8.95
N LEU A 35 1.29 14.33 -7.68
CA LEU A 35 0.60 13.62 -6.64
C LEU A 35 -0.54 14.48 -6.12
N ILE A 36 -1.71 13.89 -5.97
CA ILE A 36 -2.88 14.51 -5.37
C ILE A 36 -3.25 13.77 -4.09
N ARG A 37 -3.71 14.51 -3.10
CA ARG A 37 -4.32 13.91 -1.91
C ARG A 37 -5.78 13.61 -2.20
N VAL A 38 -6.18 12.37 -1.97
CA VAL A 38 -7.56 11.88 -2.06
C VAL A 38 -7.97 11.37 -0.69
N GLY A 39 -9.18 11.72 -0.26
CA GLY A 39 -9.70 11.37 1.05
C GLY A 39 -9.53 12.46 2.09
N SER A 40 -9.42 12.07 3.35
CA SER A 40 -9.38 12.98 4.48
C SER A 40 -8.08 13.81 4.54
N ALA A 41 -8.09 14.85 5.38
CA ALA A 41 -6.88 15.61 5.69
C ALA A 41 -5.91 14.86 6.65
N HIS A 42 -6.32 13.70 7.16
CA HIS A 42 -5.60 12.88 8.12
C HIS A 42 -5.72 11.41 7.73
N ASP A 43 -5.99 10.52 8.69
CA ASP A 43 -6.23 9.10 8.46
C ASP A 43 -7.35 8.85 7.43
N GLY A 44 -7.14 7.91 6.52
CA GLY A 44 -8.02 7.66 5.36
C GLY A 44 -7.84 8.66 4.21
N GLY A 45 -6.76 9.42 4.18
CA GLY A 45 -6.36 10.26 3.05
C GLY A 45 -4.97 9.88 2.55
N TYR A 46 -4.83 9.63 1.26
CA TYR A 46 -3.62 9.10 0.65
C TYR A 46 -3.17 9.93 -0.56
N LEU A 47 -1.86 9.96 -0.81
CA LEU A 47 -1.30 10.57 -2.01
C LEU A 47 -1.23 9.55 -3.14
N ILE A 48 -1.84 9.89 -4.27
CA ILE A 48 -1.82 9.07 -5.47
C ILE A 48 -1.46 9.91 -6.71
N PRO A 49 -0.87 9.32 -7.77
CA PRO A 49 -0.66 10.00 -9.04
C PRO A 49 -1.97 10.47 -9.66
N ASP A 50 -2.00 11.71 -10.17
CA ASP A 50 -3.13 12.25 -10.93
C ASP A 50 -3.18 11.65 -12.35
N ASP A 51 -3.37 10.34 -12.41
CA ASP A 51 -3.55 9.56 -13.63
C ASP A 51 -4.86 8.74 -13.57
N LEU A 52 -5.96 9.42 -13.26
CA LEU A 52 -7.25 8.79 -12.97
C LEU A 52 -8.09 8.49 -14.23
N GLY A 53 -7.81 9.16 -15.34
CA GLY A 53 -8.59 8.97 -16.58
C GLY A 53 -8.54 7.54 -17.10
N GLY A 54 -9.73 6.90 -17.27
CA GLY A 54 -9.85 5.52 -17.74
C GLY A 54 -9.68 4.44 -16.67
N ILE A 55 -9.64 4.80 -15.40
CA ILE A 55 -9.82 3.84 -14.30
C ILE A 55 -11.32 3.53 -14.17
N ALA A 56 -11.66 2.26 -14.25
CA ALA A 56 -13.05 1.80 -14.28
C ALA A 56 -13.64 1.63 -12.87
N MET A 57 -12.82 1.22 -11.90
CA MET A 57 -13.27 0.94 -10.52
C MET A 57 -12.11 1.00 -9.54
N CYS A 58 -12.42 1.44 -8.33
CA CYS A 58 -11.56 1.29 -7.15
C CYS A 58 -12.00 0.08 -6.33
N PHE A 59 -11.04 -0.68 -5.81
CA PHE A 59 -11.23 -1.71 -4.80
C PHE A 59 -10.62 -1.23 -3.50
N SER A 60 -11.43 -1.16 -2.45
CA SER A 60 -11.03 -0.59 -1.17
C SER A 60 -11.41 -1.52 -0.01
N PRO A 61 -10.54 -2.49 0.33
CA PRO A 61 -10.69 -3.31 1.53
C PRO A 61 -10.13 -2.60 2.77
N GLY A 62 -10.83 -2.75 3.91
CA GLY A 62 -10.41 -2.21 5.20
C GLY A 62 -10.98 -0.81 5.50
N VAL A 63 -12.18 -0.52 5.00
CA VAL A 63 -12.78 0.84 5.14
C VAL A 63 -13.20 1.20 6.57
N SER A 64 -13.33 0.22 7.48
CA SER A 64 -13.72 0.45 8.87
C SER A 64 -14.89 1.45 8.98
N THR A 65 -14.69 2.55 9.71
CA THR A 65 -15.66 3.63 9.91
C THR A 65 -15.37 4.88 9.06
N ASN A 66 -14.41 4.82 8.13
CA ASN A 66 -14.01 5.93 7.28
C ASN A 66 -14.03 5.50 5.80
N ALA A 67 -14.76 6.23 4.96
CA ALA A 67 -14.81 6.05 3.50
C ALA A 67 -14.62 7.40 2.78
N ASP A 68 -13.77 8.26 3.36
CA ASP A 68 -13.49 9.58 2.80
C ASP A 68 -12.70 9.47 1.51
N PHE A 69 -11.80 8.48 1.40
CA PHE A 69 -11.04 8.23 0.17
C PHE A 69 -11.96 7.92 -1.00
N GLU A 70 -12.86 6.97 -0.86
CA GLU A 70 -13.77 6.51 -1.92
C GLU A 70 -14.77 7.61 -2.29
N THR A 71 -15.24 8.33 -1.29
CA THR A 71 -16.18 9.42 -1.47
C THR A 71 -15.54 10.59 -2.22
N ASP A 72 -14.31 10.97 -1.88
CA ASP A 72 -13.57 12.04 -2.56
C ASP A 72 -13.13 11.60 -3.96
N LEU A 73 -12.67 10.36 -4.12
CA LEU A 73 -12.32 9.77 -5.41
C LEU A 73 -13.51 9.84 -6.39
N PHE A 74 -14.69 9.42 -5.92
CA PHE A 74 -15.90 9.49 -6.76
C PHE A 74 -16.27 10.93 -7.11
N ARG A 75 -16.21 11.86 -6.16
CA ARG A 75 -16.55 13.27 -6.41
C ARG A 75 -15.62 13.93 -7.43
N ARG A 76 -14.33 13.57 -7.40
CA ARG A 76 -13.30 14.13 -8.30
C ARG A 76 -13.34 13.53 -9.70
N SER A 77 -13.52 12.22 -9.80
CA SER A 77 -13.25 11.47 -11.04
C SER A 77 -14.44 10.65 -11.54
N GLY A 78 -15.48 10.48 -10.73
CA GLY A 78 -16.60 9.60 -11.03
C GLY A 78 -16.26 8.10 -10.91
N ILE A 79 -15.07 7.73 -10.42
CA ILE A 79 -14.67 6.33 -10.27
C ILE A 79 -15.47 5.69 -9.15
N PRO A 80 -16.27 4.63 -9.43
CA PRO A 80 -17.00 3.92 -8.40
C PRO A 80 -16.06 3.05 -7.57
N SER A 81 -16.41 2.84 -6.29
CA SER A 81 -15.61 2.01 -5.37
C SER A 81 -16.39 0.79 -4.90
N ALA A 82 -15.77 -0.38 -4.98
CA ALA A 82 -16.20 -1.58 -4.29
C ALA A 82 -15.47 -1.63 -2.94
N LEU A 83 -16.22 -1.74 -1.85
CA LEU A 83 -15.72 -1.72 -0.49
C LEU A 83 -15.84 -3.10 0.14
N ALA A 84 -14.92 -3.44 1.05
CA ALA A 84 -14.99 -4.66 1.84
C ALA A 84 -14.43 -4.45 3.24
N ASP A 85 -15.17 -4.92 4.24
CA ASP A 85 -14.70 -4.97 5.61
C ASP A 85 -15.51 -5.97 6.42
N GLY A 86 -14.85 -6.92 7.09
CA GLY A 86 -15.50 -7.92 7.93
C GLY A 86 -15.81 -7.43 9.35
N SER A 87 -15.22 -6.31 9.78
CA SER A 87 -15.33 -5.80 11.15
C SER A 87 -16.58 -4.93 11.39
N VAL A 88 -17.17 -4.37 10.33
CA VAL A 88 -18.32 -3.47 10.40
C VAL A 88 -19.54 -4.04 9.69
N ASP A 89 -20.73 -3.54 10.04
CA ASP A 89 -21.98 -3.99 9.42
C ASP A 89 -22.27 -3.34 8.06
N GLY A 90 -21.58 -2.25 7.76
CA GLY A 90 -21.71 -1.51 6.50
C GLY A 90 -20.82 -0.28 6.49
N PRO A 91 -20.70 0.40 5.34
CA PRO A 91 -19.93 1.62 5.22
C PRO A 91 -20.49 2.74 6.11
N PRO A 92 -19.67 3.75 6.46
CA PRO A 92 -20.12 4.86 7.28
C PRO A 92 -21.25 5.66 6.59
N PRO A 93 -22.15 6.30 7.36
CA PRO A 93 -23.21 7.13 6.81
C PRO A 93 -22.67 8.25 5.91
N GLY A 94 -23.27 8.39 4.72
CA GLY A 94 -22.86 9.40 3.74
C GLY A 94 -21.74 8.98 2.80
N ALA A 95 -21.17 7.79 2.96
CA ALA A 95 -20.21 7.23 2.02
C ALA A 95 -20.80 7.07 0.61
N VAL A 96 -20.00 7.37 -0.40
CA VAL A 96 -20.34 7.12 -1.80
C VAL A 96 -19.58 5.90 -2.29
N PHE A 97 -20.30 4.85 -2.62
CA PHE A 97 -19.71 3.57 -3.04
C PHE A 97 -20.61 2.83 -4.02
N HIS A 98 -20.05 1.86 -4.73
CA HIS A 98 -20.78 1.00 -5.66
C HIS A 98 -21.35 -0.23 -4.96
N SER A 99 -20.54 -0.89 -4.13
CA SER A 99 -20.91 -2.11 -3.41
C SER A 99 -20.14 -2.24 -2.11
N PHE A 100 -20.69 -2.99 -1.18
CA PHE A 100 -20.03 -3.35 0.09
C PHE A 100 -20.15 -4.84 0.34
N GLU A 101 -19.02 -5.46 0.74
CA GLU A 101 -18.98 -6.85 1.18
C GLU A 101 -18.52 -6.94 2.63
N LYS A 102 -19.35 -7.50 3.50
CA LYS A 102 -18.99 -7.76 4.91
C LYS A 102 -18.07 -8.99 5.00
N ARG A 103 -16.85 -8.84 4.50
CA ARG A 103 -15.79 -9.85 4.51
C ARG A 103 -14.43 -9.19 4.61
N PHE A 104 -13.49 -9.91 5.21
CA PHE A 104 -12.08 -9.57 5.13
C PHE A 104 -11.46 -10.06 3.81
N LEU A 105 -10.43 -9.39 3.33
CA LEU A 105 -9.55 -9.96 2.33
C LEU A 105 -8.60 -10.98 2.97
N GLY A 106 -8.26 -12.02 2.19
CA GLY A 106 -7.33 -13.06 2.60
C GLY A 106 -6.90 -13.92 1.42
N SER A 107 -6.20 -15.02 1.70
CA SER A 107 -5.73 -15.99 0.70
C SER A 107 -6.71 -17.13 0.43
N SER A 108 -7.95 -17.03 0.90
CA SER A 108 -9.00 -18.03 0.65
C SER A 108 -10.37 -17.37 0.63
N THR A 109 -11.28 -17.92 -0.18
CA THR A 109 -12.68 -17.49 -0.20
C THR A 109 -13.54 -18.45 0.62
N ASN A 110 -14.19 -17.89 1.66
CA ASN A 110 -15.09 -18.59 2.55
C ASN A 110 -16.16 -17.63 3.11
N ARG A 111 -16.83 -18.00 4.21
CA ARG A 111 -17.89 -17.17 4.80
C ARG A 111 -17.39 -15.81 5.30
N GLY A 112 -16.18 -15.74 5.87
CA GLY A 112 -15.62 -14.52 6.50
C GLY A 112 -14.54 -13.84 5.66
N PHE A 113 -13.97 -14.53 4.66
CA PHE A 113 -12.86 -14.06 3.85
C PHE A 113 -13.16 -14.20 2.36
N MET A 114 -12.51 -13.37 1.55
CA MET A 114 -12.48 -13.50 0.10
C MET A 114 -11.09 -13.19 -0.44
N ARG A 115 -10.75 -13.83 -1.56
CA ARG A 115 -9.53 -13.53 -2.32
C ARG A 115 -9.75 -12.26 -3.16
N LEU A 116 -8.70 -11.48 -3.31
CA LEU A 116 -8.74 -10.29 -4.16
C LEU A 116 -9.08 -10.65 -5.62
N GLU A 117 -8.53 -11.74 -6.14
CA GLU A 117 -8.84 -12.25 -7.49
C GLU A 117 -10.32 -12.52 -7.69
N ASP A 118 -10.97 -13.23 -6.75
CA ASP A 118 -12.39 -13.56 -6.83
C ASP A 118 -13.26 -12.31 -6.78
N TRP A 119 -12.86 -11.33 -5.96
CA TRP A 119 -13.57 -10.07 -5.81
C TRP A 119 -13.45 -9.21 -7.07
N VAL A 120 -12.23 -9.06 -7.60
CA VAL A 120 -11.98 -8.33 -8.85
C VAL A 120 -12.72 -8.96 -10.02
N THR A 121 -12.67 -10.29 -10.16
CA THR A 121 -13.34 -11.01 -11.26
C THR A 121 -14.87 -10.85 -11.20
N ARG A 122 -15.44 -10.78 -10.01
CA ARG A 122 -16.90 -10.60 -9.83
C ARG A 122 -17.38 -9.24 -10.29
N HIS A 123 -16.65 -8.18 -9.96
CA HIS A 123 -17.04 -6.81 -10.29
C HIS A 123 -16.54 -6.36 -11.66
N CYS A 124 -15.37 -6.84 -12.05
CA CYS A 124 -14.69 -6.49 -13.29
C CYS A 124 -14.19 -7.77 -13.97
N PRO A 125 -15.06 -8.60 -14.58
CA PRO A 125 -14.63 -9.78 -15.29
C PRO A 125 -13.63 -9.46 -16.40
N ASP A 126 -12.83 -10.45 -16.81
CA ASP A 126 -11.85 -10.27 -17.87
C ASP A 126 -12.49 -9.77 -19.16
N GLY A 127 -11.79 -8.86 -19.84
CA GLY A 127 -12.26 -8.23 -21.08
C GLY A 127 -13.09 -6.95 -20.89
N LEU A 128 -13.47 -6.57 -19.69
CA LEU A 128 -14.01 -5.23 -19.47
C LEU A 128 -12.89 -4.19 -19.62
N PRO A 129 -13.14 -3.11 -20.39
CA PRO A 129 -12.15 -2.05 -20.59
C PRO A 129 -11.94 -1.24 -19.31
N GLY A 130 -10.73 -0.74 -19.17
CA GLY A 130 -10.33 0.15 -18.07
C GLY A 130 -9.39 -0.51 -17.08
N ASP A 131 -8.52 0.33 -16.53
CA ASP A 131 -7.64 -0.04 -15.44
C ASP A 131 -8.39 0.01 -14.10
N LEU A 132 -7.78 -0.53 -13.06
CA LEU A 132 -8.32 -0.53 -11.70
C LEU A 132 -7.44 0.30 -10.77
N LEU A 133 -8.00 0.72 -9.63
CA LEU A 133 -7.30 1.31 -8.50
C LEU A 133 -7.48 0.42 -7.27
N LEU A 134 -6.43 0.23 -6.49
CA LEU A 134 -6.47 -0.44 -5.19
C LEU A 134 -6.10 0.56 -4.11
N GLN A 135 -6.97 0.75 -3.11
CA GLN A 135 -6.60 1.29 -1.81
C GLN A 135 -6.72 0.13 -0.82
N MET A 136 -5.68 -0.18 -0.07
CA MET A 136 -5.70 -1.34 0.83
C MET A 136 -5.03 -1.01 2.16
N ASP A 137 -5.83 -1.10 3.22
CA ASP A 137 -5.42 -1.00 4.61
C ASP A 137 -6.18 -2.07 5.40
N ILE A 138 -5.53 -3.21 5.66
CA ILE A 138 -6.16 -4.42 6.21
C ILE A 138 -5.41 -5.02 7.40
N GLU A 139 -4.72 -4.15 8.14
CA GLU A 139 -4.19 -4.42 9.48
C GLU A 139 -3.26 -5.65 9.55
N GLY A 140 -2.35 -5.79 8.57
CA GLY A 140 -1.33 -6.84 8.51
C GLY A 140 -1.67 -8.03 7.62
N SER A 141 -2.84 -8.06 6.99
CA SER A 141 -3.23 -9.10 6.03
C SER A 141 -2.72 -8.85 4.60
N GLU A 142 -2.11 -7.69 4.32
CA GLU A 142 -1.61 -7.27 3.01
C GLU A 142 -0.69 -8.33 2.39
N TYR A 143 0.20 -8.88 3.21
CA TYR A 143 1.19 -9.89 2.77
C TYR A 143 0.54 -11.16 2.25
N ALA A 144 -0.46 -11.68 2.97
CA ALA A 144 -1.18 -12.89 2.58
C ALA A 144 -1.98 -12.67 1.29
N VAL A 145 -2.64 -11.51 1.16
CA VAL A 145 -3.41 -11.12 -0.03
C VAL A 145 -2.48 -10.98 -1.24
N LEU A 146 -1.37 -10.26 -1.10
CA LEU A 146 -0.44 -9.99 -2.20
C LEU A 146 0.30 -11.25 -2.68
N ILE A 147 0.65 -12.16 -1.76
CA ILE A 147 1.24 -13.46 -2.14
C ILE A 147 0.26 -14.27 -2.96
N ASP A 148 -0.99 -14.38 -2.49
CA ASP A 148 -2.03 -15.19 -3.12
C ASP A 148 -2.47 -14.64 -4.49
N THR A 149 -2.56 -13.32 -4.63
CA THR A 149 -3.09 -12.68 -5.84
C THR A 149 -2.17 -12.90 -7.05
N PRO A 150 -2.65 -13.47 -8.16
CA PRO A 150 -1.84 -13.65 -9.37
C PRO A 150 -1.31 -12.31 -9.93
N ALA A 151 -0.09 -12.30 -10.49
CA ALA A 151 0.47 -11.12 -11.12
C ALA A 151 -0.40 -10.57 -12.27
N THR A 152 -1.14 -11.43 -12.96
CA THR A 152 -2.11 -11.05 -14.00
C THR A 152 -3.25 -10.21 -13.45
N VAL A 153 -3.70 -10.48 -12.24
CA VAL A 153 -4.73 -9.70 -11.55
C VAL A 153 -4.12 -8.38 -11.05
N LEU A 154 -2.93 -8.42 -10.41
CA LEU A 154 -2.25 -7.21 -9.96
C LEU A 154 -2.01 -6.23 -11.11
N ARG A 155 -1.61 -6.69 -12.29
CA ARG A 155 -1.42 -5.84 -13.48
C ARG A 155 -2.68 -5.14 -13.98
N ARG A 156 -3.85 -5.52 -13.55
CA ARG A 156 -5.09 -4.75 -13.84
C ARG A 156 -5.15 -3.44 -13.09
N PHE A 157 -4.46 -3.34 -11.95
CA PHE A 157 -4.38 -2.10 -11.19
C PHE A 157 -3.35 -1.16 -11.85
N ARG A 158 -3.75 0.09 -12.09
CA ARG A 158 -2.86 1.17 -12.54
C ARG A 158 -2.15 1.79 -11.36
N ILE A 159 -2.90 2.08 -10.32
CA ILE A 159 -2.46 2.68 -9.07
C ILE A 159 -2.83 1.74 -7.94
N MET A 160 -1.90 1.53 -7.03
CA MET A 160 -2.18 0.88 -5.75
C MET A 160 -1.62 1.76 -4.64
N VAL A 161 -2.44 2.08 -3.65
CA VAL A 161 -1.98 2.62 -2.37
C VAL A 161 -2.25 1.59 -1.29
N ILE A 162 -1.20 1.20 -0.59
CA ILE A 162 -1.23 0.10 0.38
C ILE A 162 -0.56 0.55 1.66
N GLU A 163 -1.27 0.46 2.77
CA GLU A 163 -0.67 0.61 4.08
C GLU A 163 -0.10 -0.75 4.52
N PHE A 164 1.24 -0.83 4.60
CA PHE A 164 1.92 -2.03 5.06
C PHE A 164 2.16 -1.97 6.56
N HIS A 165 1.72 -3.00 7.26
CA HIS A 165 1.90 -3.19 8.69
C HIS A 165 3.08 -4.12 9.00
N SER A 166 3.62 -4.01 10.21
CA SER A 166 4.69 -4.91 10.72
C SER A 166 5.96 -4.92 9.85
N LEU A 167 6.33 -3.77 9.26
CA LEU A 167 7.54 -3.63 8.43
C LEU A 167 8.83 -3.95 9.20
N GLU A 168 8.82 -3.89 10.54
CA GLU A 168 9.96 -4.31 11.38
C GLU A 168 10.30 -5.81 11.21
N TRP A 169 9.43 -6.62 10.63
CA TRP A 169 9.75 -8.00 10.25
C TRP A 169 10.90 -8.09 9.26
N LEU A 170 11.24 -7.02 8.54
CA LEU A 170 12.46 -6.94 7.74
C LEU A 170 13.72 -7.25 8.56
N PHE A 171 13.70 -7.03 9.87
CA PHE A 171 14.81 -7.38 10.75
C PHE A 171 14.91 -8.86 11.09
N SER A 172 13.91 -9.68 10.82
CA SER A 172 13.95 -11.13 10.96
C SER A 172 14.17 -11.78 9.59
N THR A 173 14.98 -12.84 9.54
CA THR A 173 15.29 -13.51 8.26
C THR A 173 14.03 -14.01 7.57
N PHE A 174 13.10 -14.61 8.31
CA PHE A 174 11.84 -15.09 7.75
C PHE A 174 10.98 -13.95 7.21
N GLY A 175 10.79 -12.87 7.99
CA GLY A 175 10.00 -11.71 7.55
C GLY A 175 10.63 -11.02 6.34
N CYS A 176 11.95 -10.85 6.34
CA CYS A 176 12.64 -10.25 5.19
C CYS A 176 12.50 -11.09 3.92
N MET A 177 12.60 -12.41 4.00
CA MET A 177 12.37 -13.30 2.86
C MET A 177 10.95 -13.19 2.32
N LEU A 178 9.96 -13.18 3.21
CA LEU A 178 8.55 -13.04 2.85
C LEU A 178 8.28 -11.70 2.15
N MET A 179 8.70 -10.61 2.77
CA MET A 179 8.52 -9.25 2.23
C MET A 179 9.30 -9.06 0.93
N SER A 180 10.52 -9.59 0.82
CA SER A 180 11.29 -9.53 -0.42
C SER A 180 10.53 -10.18 -1.58
N ALA A 181 9.95 -11.36 -1.38
CA ALA A 181 9.19 -12.05 -2.43
C ALA A 181 7.97 -11.24 -2.89
N ILE A 182 7.30 -10.55 -1.96
CA ILE A 182 6.14 -9.70 -2.26
C ILE A 182 6.57 -8.45 -3.02
N PHE A 183 7.58 -7.74 -2.50
CA PHE A 183 8.07 -6.54 -3.17
C PHE A 183 8.71 -6.85 -4.53
N ASP A 184 9.39 -7.99 -4.68
CA ASP A 184 9.88 -8.46 -5.98
C ASP A 184 8.73 -8.63 -6.98
N LYS A 185 7.64 -9.25 -6.54
CA LYS A 185 6.44 -9.43 -7.35
C LYS A 185 5.81 -8.08 -7.75
N LEU A 186 5.69 -7.13 -6.82
CA LEU A 186 5.16 -5.80 -7.12
C LEU A 186 6.09 -5.00 -8.03
N LEU A 187 7.39 -4.96 -7.71
CA LEU A 187 8.38 -4.19 -8.47
C LEU A 187 8.64 -4.73 -9.87
N ALA A 188 8.20 -5.94 -10.21
CA ALA A 188 8.23 -6.42 -11.58
C ALA A 188 7.38 -5.56 -12.53
N ASP A 189 6.21 -5.14 -12.09
CA ASP A 189 5.24 -4.43 -12.90
C ASP A 189 4.98 -2.97 -12.44
N PHE A 190 5.45 -2.58 -11.25
CA PHE A 190 5.18 -1.28 -10.63
C PHE A 190 6.46 -0.55 -10.22
N VAL A 191 6.33 0.74 -10.01
CA VAL A 191 7.31 1.58 -9.29
C VAL A 191 6.67 2.15 -8.04
N VAL A 192 7.47 2.45 -7.03
CA VAL A 192 7.03 3.24 -5.87
C VAL A 192 7.11 4.71 -6.25
N CYS A 193 6.00 5.44 -6.11
CA CYS A 193 5.92 6.88 -6.39
C CYS A 193 6.00 7.71 -5.11
N HIS A 194 5.48 7.16 -4.00
CA HIS A 194 5.40 7.86 -2.73
C HIS A 194 5.49 6.89 -1.56
N LEU A 195 6.06 7.36 -0.46
CA LEU A 195 6.12 6.69 0.83
C LEU A 195 5.76 7.68 1.92
N HIS A 196 4.86 7.29 2.82
CA HIS A 196 4.49 8.11 3.95
C HIS A 196 4.39 7.25 5.23
N PRO A 197 5.23 7.50 6.26
CA PRO A 197 5.16 6.77 7.53
C PRO A 197 3.91 7.14 8.31
N ASN A 198 3.20 6.14 8.84
CA ASN A 198 2.08 6.40 9.74
C ASN A 198 2.59 6.78 11.14
N ASN A 199 2.27 8.00 11.61
CA ASN A 199 2.71 8.52 12.90
C ASN A 199 1.95 7.95 14.11
N TYR A 200 1.00 7.05 13.89
CA TYR A 200 0.35 6.28 14.95
C TYR A 200 1.29 5.21 15.53
N ALA A 201 2.05 4.55 14.64
CA ALA A 201 2.88 3.39 14.96
C ALA A 201 4.33 3.76 15.30
N PRO A 202 5.05 2.93 16.07
CA PRO A 202 6.44 3.19 16.42
C PRO A 202 7.39 2.95 15.25
N THR A 203 8.60 3.52 15.36
CA THR A 203 9.72 3.19 14.48
C THR A 203 10.68 2.23 15.19
N GLN A 204 11.06 1.15 14.51
CA GLN A 204 12.07 0.21 15.00
C GLN A 204 13.45 0.55 14.41
N ARG A 205 14.49 0.42 15.23
CA ARG A 205 15.85 0.82 14.83
C ARG A 205 16.86 -0.31 15.06
N ARG A 206 17.72 -0.54 14.06
CA ARG A 206 18.91 -1.39 14.19
C ARG A 206 20.10 -0.76 13.46
N GLY A 207 21.08 -0.29 14.24
CA GLY A 207 22.20 0.47 13.69
C GLY A 207 21.74 1.75 13.01
N THR A 208 22.05 1.91 11.73
CA THR A 208 21.65 3.04 10.90
C THR A 208 20.29 2.86 10.22
N LEU A 209 19.69 1.67 10.35
CA LEU A 209 18.39 1.38 9.76
C LEU A 209 17.27 1.76 10.72
N GLU A 210 16.35 2.56 10.24
CA GLU A 210 15.12 2.95 10.92
C GLU A 210 13.93 2.52 10.07
N ILE A 211 13.05 1.71 10.66
CA ILE A 211 11.89 1.17 9.96
C ILE A 211 10.63 1.61 10.70
N PRO A 212 9.81 2.52 10.13
CA PRO A 212 8.44 2.73 10.59
C PRO A 212 7.69 1.40 10.51
N THR A 213 7.00 1.01 11.56
CA THR A 213 6.34 -0.30 11.59
C THR A 213 5.08 -0.32 10.73
N VAL A 214 4.51 0.86 10.45
CA VAL A 214 3.39 1.05 9.53
C VAL A 214 3.74 2.19 8.56
N MET A 215 3.52 1.97 7.27
CA MET A 215 3.83 2.96 6.25
C MET A 215 2.96 2.77 5.00
N GLU A 216 2.50 3.87 4.44
CA GLU A 216 1.79 3.94 3.18
C GLU A 216 2.76 3.87 1.99
N PHE A 217 2.45 3.01 1.03
CA PHE A 217 3.18 2.88 -0.22
C PHE A 217 2.25 3.18 -1.38
N THR A 218 2.61 4.12 -2.22
CA THR A 218 1.90 4.38 -3.47
C THR A 218 2.68 3.82 -4.64
N PHE A 219 2.05 2.92 -5.39
CA PHE A 219 2.59 2.28 -6.57
C PHE A 219 1.89 2.76 -7.83
N LEU A 220 2.67 2.96 -8.90
CA LEU A 220 2.17 3.20 -10.25
C LEU A 220 2.68 2.09 -11.19
N ARG A 221 1.80 1.56 -12.04
CA ARG A 221 2.19 0.57 -13.05
C ARG A 221 3.21 1.19 -14.03
N ARG A 222 4.25 0.43 -14.37
CA ARG A 222 5.42 0.92 -15.11
C ARG A 222 5.11 1.51 -16.48
N ASP A 223 4.10 0.99 -17.17
CA ASP A 223 3.64 1.52 -18.47
C ASP A 223 2.99 2.89 -18.38
N ARG A 224 2.70 3.37 -17.17
CA ARG A 224 2.13 4.68 -16.88
C ARG A 224 3.15 5.72 -16.47
N VAL A 225 4.39 5.31 -16.16
CA VAL A 225 5.48 6.23 -15.80
C VAL A 225 5.87 7.07 -17.00
N ARG A 226 5.93 8.38 -16.81
CA ARG A 226 6.37 9.32 -17.84
C ARG A 226 7.83 9.70 -17.60
N PRO A 227 8.70 9.62 -18.61
CA PRO A 227 10.11 10.01 -18.47
C PRO A 227 10.27 11.53 -18.28
N GLY A 228 11.30 11.94 -17.54
CA GLY A 228 11.76 13.33 -17.54
C GLY A 228 11.29 14.20 -16.38
N ASP A 229 10.66 13.63 -15.38
CA ASP A 229 10.12 14.39 -14.26
C ASP A 229 11.12 14.61 -13.12
N PRO A 230 10.91 15.67 -12.29
CA PRO A 230 11.74 15.94 -11.14
C PRO A 230 11.74 14.79 -10.14
N GLN A 231 12.81 14.70 -9.34
CA GLN A 231 12.90 13.76 -8.23
C GLN A 231 11.69 13.91 -7.29
N PRO A 232 11.22 12.82 -6.67
CA PRO A 232 10.14 12.89 -5.69
C PRO A 232 10.47 13.89 -4.58
N MET A 233 9.51 14.73 -4.23
CA MET A 233 9.65 15.63 -3.10
C MET A 233 9.36 14.86 -1.81
N ILE A 234 10.29 14.87 -0.86
CA ILE A 234 10.17 14.17 0.42
C ILE A 234 10.62 15.11 1.56
N PRO A 235 9.75 15.46 2.54
CA PRO A 235 8.32 15.16 2.55
C PRO A 235 7.57 15.85 1.41
N HIS A 236 6.46 15.28 0.97
CA HIS A 236 5.61 15.93 -0.02
C HIS A 236 4.77 17.04 0.64
N PRO A 237 4.52 18.19 -0.02
CA PRO A 237 3.73 19.28 0.59
C PRO A 237 2.29 18.91 0.98
N LEU A 238 1.76 17.84 0.40
CA LEU A 238 0.44 17.31 0.71
C LEU A 238 0.46 16.17 1.73
N ASP A 239 1.63 15.79 2.28
CA ASP A 239 1.70 14.87 3.41
C ASP A 239 0.99 15.49 4.62
N ALA A 240 0.33 14.64 5.37
CA ALA A 240 -0.36 15.06 6.59
C ALA A 240 -0.38 13.91 7.60
N PRO A 241 -0.21 14.20 8.89
CA PRO A 241 -0.17 13.18 9.93
C PRO A 241 -1.50 12.41 9.99
N CYS A 242 -1.44 11.09 10.00
CA CYS A 242 -2.61 10.24 10.24
C CYS A 242 -3.26 10.60 11.58
N ARG A 243 -2.43 10.86 12.60
CA ARG A 243 -2.86 11.32 13.92
C ARG A 243 -2.48 12.80 14.11
N PRO A 244 -3.45 13.73 14.02
CA PRO A 244 -3.19 15.17 14.15
C PRO A 244 -2.76 15.60 15.57
N ASP A 245 -3.00 14.75 16.57
CA ASP A 245 -2.57 14.96 17.97
C ASP A 245 -1.12 14.53 18.22
N LYS A 246 -0.43 13.97 17.22
CA LYS A 246 0.98 13.56 17.28
C LYS A 246 1.81 14.30 16.24
N PRO A 247 3.11 14.52 16.50
CA PRO A 247 4.01 15.05 15.49
C PRO A 247 4.05 14.18 14.24
N GLU A 248 4.24 14.82 13.08
CA GLU A 248 4.53 14.11 11.83
C GLU A 248 5.77 13.23 11.99
N LEU A 249 5.74 12.03 11.43
CA LEU A 249 6.88 11.13 11.40
C LEU A 249 7.61 11.29 10.06
N PRO A 250 8.80 11.92 10.03
CA PRO A 250 9.51 12.09 8.79
C PRO A 250 9.97 10.73 8.24
N LEU A 251 9.95 10.58 6.91
CA LEU A 251 10.49 9.40 6.26
C LEU A 251 11.98 9.25 6.61
N PRO A 252 12.40 8.13 7.25
CA PRO A 252 13.79 7.98 7.68
C PRO A 252 14.77 8.00 6.49
N PRO A 253 16.01 8.50 6.69
CA PRO A 253 16.97 8.67 5.59
C PRO A 253 17.25 7.41 4.77
N CYS A 254 17.21 6.22 5.39
CA CYS A 254 17.42 4.97 4.66
C CYS A 254 16.31 4.65 3.63
N TRP A 255 15.15 5.30 3.69
CA TRP A 255 14.05 5.15 2.74
C TRP A 255 14.01 6.25 1.67
N GLN A 256 14.88 7.24 1.76
CA GLN A 256 14.93 8.35 0.82
C GLN A 256 15.88 8.03 -0.35
N PRO A 257 15.53 8.40 -1.60
CA PRO A 257 16.44 8.27 -2.71
C PRO A 257 17.74 9.05 -2.44
N VAL A 258 18.86 8.44 -2.76
CA VAL A 258 20.15 9.15 -2.68
C VAL A 258 20.14 10.20 -3.79
N ALA A 259 20.34 11.47 -3.41
CA ALA A 259 20.50 12.54 -4.40
C ALA A 259 21.66 12.16 -5.35
N PRO A 260 21.50 12.34 -6.67
CA PRO A 260 22.63 12.14 -7.58
C PRO A 260 23.80 13.01 -7.12
N ALA A 261 24.99 12.43 -7.08
CA ALA A 261 26.21 13.19 -6.78
C ALA A 261 26.33 14.36 -7.77
N PRO A 262 26.69 15.56 -7.30
CA PRO A 262 26.80 16.76 -8.13
C PRO A 262 27.85 16.63 -9.25
#